data_9bb5c0c2f688d8b6c8ab437995f9dcea
#
_entry.id   9bb5c0c2f688d8b6c8ab437995f9dcea
#
_cell.length_a   1.000
_cell.length_b   1.000
_cell.length_c   1.000
_cell.angle_alpha   90.00
_cell.angle_beta   90.00
_cell.angle_gamma   90.00
#
_symmetry.space_group_name_H-M   'P 1'
#
loop_
_entity.id
_entity.type
_entity.pdbx_description
1 polymer ?
#
loop_
_entity_poly.entity_id
_entity_poly.type
_entity_poly.pdbx_seq_one_letter_code
_entity_poly.pdbx_strand_id
1 'polypeptide(L)' 'MTIRSPNVGRVDDEDRVFKALADPTRRYLLDLLYARDGRTLSELEAELAMTRFGAMKHLKVLEEADLVVTR' A
#
# COMPACT_ATOMS: atom_id res chain seq x y z
N MET A 1 -2.63 9.39 0.54
CA MET A 1 -2.08 8.25 1.28
C MET A 1 -0.59 8.40 1.45
N THR A 2 -0.09 7.96 2.54
CA THR A 2 1.30 8.20 2.95
C THR A 2 1.98 6.87 3.25
N ILE A 3 3.22 6.73 2.79
CA ILE A 3 4.06 5.57 3.12
C ILE A 3 4.51 5.70 4.57
N ARG A 4 4.52 4.58 5.25
CA ARG A 4 4.98 4.47 6.63
C ARG A 4 6.03 3.37 6.72
N SER A 5 7.10 3.63 7.48
CA SER A 5 8.08 2.59 7.77
C SER A 5 7.44 1.55 8.70
N PRO A 6 7.46 0.27 8.33
CA PRO A 6 6.86 -0.76 9.16
C PRO A 6 7.63 -0.94 10.46
N ASN A 7 6.89 -1.09 11.55
CA ASN A 7 7.46 -1.40 12.83
C ASN A 7 7.56 -2.93 12.97
N VAL A 8 8.60 -3.51 12.42
CA VAL A 8 8.79 -4.96 12.38
C VAL A 8 9.52 -5.44 13.63
N GLY A 9 8.80 -5.47 14.75
CA GLY A 9 9.34 -5.98 16.00
C GLY A 9 8.90 -7.40 16.33
N ARG A 10 7.93 -7.93 15.59
CA ARG A 10 7.34 -9.26 15.84
C ARG A 10 7.29 -10.09 14.55
N VAL A 11 7.31 -11.40 14.72
CA VAL A 11 7.18 -12.34 13.58
C VAL A 11 5.88 -12.12 12.81
N ASP A 12 4.78 -11.86 13.52
CA ASP A 12 3.49 -11.58 12.88
C ASP A 12 3.52 -10.32 12.03
N ASP A 13 4.22 -9.29 12.48
CA ASP A 13 4.36 -8.05 11.74
C ASP A 13 5.18 -8.26 10.47
N GLU A 14 6.25 -9.05 10.55
CA GLU A 14 7.06 -9.42 9.39
C GLU A 14 6.23 -10.19 8.36
N ASP A 15 5.42 -11.15 8.81
CA ASP A 15 4.54 -11.94 7.95
C ASP A 15 3.56 -11.04 7.18
N ARG A 16 2.97 -10.08 7.84
CA ARG A 16 2.04 -9.13 7.21
C ARG A 16 2.74 -8.31 6.13
N VAL A 17 3.95 -7.85 6.43
CA VAL A 17 4.76 -7.10 5.46
C VAL A 17 5.09 -7.96 4.25
N PHE A 18 5.54 -9.18 4.45
CA PHE A 18 5.87 -10.08 3.35
C PHE A 18 4.65 -10.41 2.50
N LYS A 19 3.50 -10.67 3.12
CA LYS A 19 2.25 -10.91 2.40
C LYS A 19 1.84 -9.70 1.57
N ALA A 20 1.93 -8.51 2.16
CA ALA A 20 1.59 -7.29 1.45
C ALA A 20 2.50 -7.07 0.24
N LEU A 21 3.79 -7.37 0.37
CA LEU A 21 4.77 -7.18 -0.69
C LEU A 21 4.84 -8.33 -1.69
N ALA A 22 4.10 -9.41 -1.47
CA ALA A 22 4.09 -10.56 -2.38
C ALA A 22 3.36 -10.26 -3.69
N ASP A 23 2.46 -9.29 -3.69
CA ASP A 23 1.68 -8.93 -4.89
C ASP A 23 2.39 -7.80 -5.66
N PRO A 24 2.64 -7.99 -6.98
CA PRO A 24 3.30 -6.95 -7.79
C PRO A 24 2.54 -5.64 -7.83
N THR A 25 1.21 -5.68 -7.82
CA THR A 25 0.38 -4.47 -7.83
C THR A 25 0.59 -3.66 -6.55
N ARG A 26 0.66 -4.33 -5.41
CA ARG A 26 0.91 -3.66 -4.14
C ARG A 26 2.29 -3.04 -4.09
N ARG A 27 3.30 -3.72 -4.63
CA ARG A 27 4.65 -3.13 -4.74
C ARG A 27 4.65 -1.90 -5.62
N TYR A 28 3.91 -1.93 -6.73
CA TYR A 28 3.78 -0.79 -7.61
C TYR A 28 3.08 0.39 -6.92
N LEU A 29 2.04 0.11 -6.13
CA LEU A 29 1.37 1.13 -5.33
C LEU A 29 2.34 1.83 -4.36
N LEU A 30 3.17 1.05 -3.69
CA LEU A 30 4.19 1.60 -2.79
C LEU A 30 5.20 2.46 -3.55
N ASP A 31 5.62 2.01 -4.73
CA ASP A 31 6.55 2.78 -5.57
C ASP A 31 5.94 4.13 -5.96
N LEU A 32 4.66 4.15 -6.34
CA LEU A 32 3.96 5.38 -6.68
C LEU A 32 3.90 6.34 -5.49
N LEU A 33 3.58 5.83 -4.31
CA LEU A 33 3.52 6.63 -3.09
C LEU A 33 4.90 7.09 -2.65
N TYR A 34 5.91 6.27 -2.87
CA TYR A 34 7.29 6.61 -2.56
C TYR A 34 7.79 7.74 -3.45
N ALA A 35 7.43 7.69 -4.74
CA ALA A 35 7.80 8.73 -5.69
C ALA A 35 7.12 10.06 -5.39
N ARG A 36 5.87 10.03 -4.94
CA ARG A 36 5.12 11.23 -4.55
C ARG A 36 4.17 10.90 -3.41
N ASP A 37 4.52 11.35 -2.22
CA ASP A 37 3.72 11.15 -1.02
C ASP A 37 2.40 11.94 -1.09
N GLY A 38 1.40 11.46 -0.38
CA GLY A 38 0.14 12.17 -0.28
C GLY A 38 -0.80 12.02 -1.48
N ARG A 39 -0.59 11.02 -2.34
CA ARG A 39 -1.50 10.77 -3.47
C ARG A 39 -2.89 10.40 -2.99
N THR A 40 -3.90 10.88 -3.71
CA THR A 40 -5.30 10.52 -3.44
C THR A 40 -5.63 9.16 -4.06
N LEU A 41 -6.74 8.58 -3.61
CA LEU A 41 -7.24 7.33 -4.19
C LEU A 41 -7.54 7.49 -5.69
N SER A 42 -8.12 8.63 -6.08
CA SER A 42 -8.41 8.93 -7.49
C SER A 42 -7.16 8.95 -8.35
N GLU A 43 -6.07 9.53 -7.84
CA GLU A 43 -4.80 9.55 -8.53
C GLU A 43 -4.22 8.15 -8.71
N LEU A 44 -4.33 7.31 -7.68
CA LEU A 44 -3.86 5.94 -7.75
C LEU A 44 -4.67 5.10 -8.73
N GLU A 45 -6.00 5.29 -8.77
CA GLU A 45 -6.85 4.63 -9.74
C GLU A 45 -6.44 4.94 -11.18
N ALA A 46 -6.16 6.21 -11.45
CA ALA A 46 -5.75 6.63 -12.79
C ALA A 46 -4.43 5.99 -13.22
N GLU A 47 -3.48 5.87 -12.30
CA GLU A 47 -2.18 5.29 -12.59
C GLU A 47 -2.25 3.77 -12.77
N LEU A 48 -3.13 3.09 -12.04
CA LEU A 48 -3.20 1.63 -12.04
C LEU A 48 -4.15 1.07 -13.10
N ALA A 49 -4.97 1.91 -13.71
CA ALA A 49 -5.99 1.48 -14.67
C ALA A 49 -6.87 0.36 -14.11
N MET A 50 -7.21 0.43 -12.83
CA MET A 50 -8.09 -0.51 -12.16
C MET A 50 -9.24 0.22 -11.50
N THR A 51 -10.27 -0.54 -11.08
CA THR A 51 -11.42 0.06 -10.41
C THR A 51 -11.04 0.55 -9.02
N ARG A 52 -11.82 1.52 -8.52
CA ARG A 52 -11.68 2.01 -7.14
C ARG A 52 -11.73 0.88 -6.14
N PHE A 53 -12.63 -0.08 -6.37
CA PHE A 53 -12.80 -1.22 -5.48
C PHE A 53 -11.53 -2.07 -5.40
N GLY A 54 -10.92 -2.36 -6.55
CA GLY A 54 -9.66 -3.09 -6.60
C GLY A 54 -8.51 -2.35 -5.92
N ALA A 55 -8.39 -1.04 -6.18
CA ALA A 55 -7.37 -0.22 -5.55
C ALA A 55 -7.54 -0.19 -4.04
N MET A 56 -8.76 -0.02 -3.55
CA MET A 56 -9.06 -0.01 -2.11
C MET A 56 -8.69 -1.33 -1.44
N LYS A 57 -8.95 -2.44 -2.11
CA LYS A 57 -8.64 -3.77 -1.59
C LYS A 57 -7.13 -3.93 -1.35
N HIS A 58 -6.32 -3.53 -2.33
CA HIS A 58 -4.86 -3.58 -2.20
C HIS A 58 -4.34 -2.62 -1.12
N LEU A 59 -4.90 -1.41 -1.09
CA LEU A 59 -4.51 -0.41 -0.09
C LEU A 59 -4.84 -0.86 1.33
N LYS A 60 -5.95 -1.57 1.50
CA LYS A 60 -6.33 -2.11 2.80
C LYS A 60 -5.28 -3.12 3.30
N VAL A 61 -4.79 -3.98 2.43
CA VAL A 61 -3.74 -4.94 2.79
C VAL A 61 -2.47 -4.21 3.22
N LEU A 62 -2.07 -3.17 2.47
CA LEU A 62 -0.90 -2.35 2.81
C LEU A 62 -1.09 -1.61 4.13
N GLU A 63 -2.29 -1.11 4.39
CA GLU A 63 -2.61 -0.41 5.62
C GLU A 63 -2.57 -1.35 6.82
N GLU A 64 -3.10 -2.57 6.68
CA GLU A 64 -3.06 -3.58 7.72
C GLU A 64 -1.63 -4.02 8.06
N ALA A 65 -0.73 -3.95 7.09
CA ALA A 65 0.68 -4.23 7.28
C ALA A 65 1.47 -3.02 7.79
N ASP A 66 0.80 -1.91 8.08
CA ASP A 66 1.42 -0.67 8.54
C ASP A 66 2.38 -0.03 7.53
N LEU A 67 2.22 -0.33 6.25
CA LEU A 67 3.06 0.25 5.19
C LEU A 67 2.50 1.55 4.65
N VAL A 68 1.19 1.78 4.80
CA VAL A 68 0.48 2.95 4.29
C VAL A 68 -0.44 3.48 5.38
N VAL A 69 -0.54 4.80 5.47
CA VAL A 69 -1.48 5.49 6.34
C VAL A 69 -2.48 6.23 5.46
N THR A 70 -3.77 6.00 5.71
CA THR A 70 -4.84 6.75 5.03
C THR A 70 -5.25 7.94 5.89
N ARG A 71 -5.49 9.06 5.23
CA ARG A 71 -5.95 10.27 5.90
C ARG A 71 -7.10 10.89 5.13
#